data_49dec9f5a70d047f2e0dfa8498d90795
#
_entry.id   49dec9f5a70d047f2e0dfa8498d90795
#
_cell.length_a   1.000
_cell.length_b   1.000
_cell.length_c   1.000
_cell.angle_alpha   90.00
_cell.angle_beta   90.00
_cell.angle_gamma   90.00
#
_symmetry.space_group_name_H-M   'P 1'
#
loop_
_entity.id
_entity.type
_entity.pdbx_description
1 polymer ?
#
loop_
_entity_poly.entity_id
_entity_poly.type
_entity_poly.pdbx_seq_one_letter_code
_entity_poly.pdbx_strand_id
1 'polypeptide(L)'
;MNVTILPGTLKGAVTPPSSKSQTHRAVLALMLAQGEGKLSNLAVSEDIQATQDCVAALKSGQPAQADGLPLLDCGESGSTLRFLIPVALAVRGGGHFTGRGRLMERPQGPYIRLFEEKGILWNQEGGCLTVAGQLEPGVYALPGNVSSQFITGLLYALPLLPGDSRIVLTTPLESRGYVDMTLDMLRRFNIKVEAQEDGFLVPGNQTYQARDLTLEADWSGAAFWYAANFLGAQVDIQGLNPDSVQGDRQIGTLYWKLARPGAVDIDLSQCPDLAPPLAVMAAVRKGTTRFVNAGRLRMKESDRLETIARTLSALGAKAQVGEDTLTLEGVDHLEGGTVDGCNDHRIAMMAAVAAVACKEPVTILGAECVKKSYPRFWEDYTALGGEVHGLISG
;
A
#
# COMPACT_ATOMS: atom_id res chain seq x y z
N MET A 1 -5.75 -19.34 8.21
CA MET A 1 -7.25 -19.43 8.23
C MET A 1 -7.75 -19.66 6.82
N ASN A 2 -8.72 -20.54 6.64
CA ASN A 2 -9.37 -20.74 5.34
C ASN A 2 -10.83 -20.33 5.48
N VAL A 3 -11.35 -19.61 4.50
CA VAL A 3 -12.77 -19.21 4.47
C VAL A 3 -13.41 -19.72 3.20
N THR A 4 -14.69 -20.12 3.31
CA THR A 4 -15.52 -20.47 2.16
C THR A 4 -16.69 -19.52 2.09
N ILE A 5 -16.86 -18.86 0.94
CA ILE A 5 -17.88 -17.88 0.67
C ILE A 5 -18.90 -18.52 -0.27
N LEU A 6 -20.16 -18.52 0.12
CA LEU A 6 -21.24 -18.97 -0.76
C LEU A 6 -21.62 -17.88 -1.76
N PRO A 7 -22.04 -18.25 -2.99
CA PRO A 7 -22.56 -17.29 -3.95
C PRO A 7 -23.74 -16.51 -3.37
N GLY A 8 -23.72 -15.21 -3.50
CA GLY A 8 -24.77 -14.36 -2.93
C GLY A 8 -24.58 -12.89 -3.30
N THR A 9 -25.57 -12.09 -2.95
CA THR A 9 -25.58 -10.65 -3.23
C THR A 9 -25.25 -9.89 -1.95
N LEU A 10 -24.30 -8.96 -2.03
CA LEU A 10 -24.01 -8.04 -0.93
C LEU A 10 -24.92 -6.81 -1.04
N LYS A 11 -25.49 -6.39 0.12
CA LYS A 11 -26.37 -5.23 0.19
C LYS A 11 -26.26 -4.56 1.56
N GLY A 12 -26.22 -3.25 1.59
CA GLY A 12 -26.18 -2.47 2.84
C GLY A 12 -25.20 -1.33 2.75
N ALA A 13 -24.84 -0.77 3.90
CA ALA A 13 -23.87 0.32 4.00
C ALA A 13 -22.57 -0.18 4.63
N VAL A 14 -21.44 0.35 4.16
CA VAL A 14 -20.12 0.07 4.71
C VAL A 14 -19.31 1.37 4.79
N THR A 15 -18.57 1.53 5.87
CA THR A 15 -17.55 2.57 5.99
C THR A 15 -16.18 1.90 6.00
N PRO A 16 -15.36 2.05 4.94
CA PRO A 16 -14.01 1.49 4.92
C PRO A 16 -13.17 2.00 6.10
N PRO A 17 -12.18 1.23 6.58
CA PRO A 17 -11.28 1.69 7.63
C PRO A 17 -10.52 2.95 7.18
N SER A 18 -9.79 3.57 8.10
CA SER A 18 -8.89 4.68 7.74
C SER A 18 -7.83 4.24 6.75
N SER A 19 -7.45 5.16 5.86
CA SER A 19 -6.43 4.92 4.85
C SER A 19 -5.11 4.47 5.45
N LYS A 20 -4.72 3.23 5.19
CA LYS A 20 -3.42 2.68 5.63
C LYS A 20 -2.27 3.58 5.19
N SER A 21 -2.27 4.01 3.92
CA SER A 21 -1.22 4.87 3.36
C SER A 21 -1.14 6.24 4.01
N GLN A 22 -2.28 6.84 4.39
CA GLN A 22 -2.32 8.09 5.14
C GLN A 22 -1.88 7.88 6.59
N THR A 23 -2.29 6.77 7.20
CA THR A 23 -1.99 6.44 8.60
C THR A 23 -0.49 6.26 8.84
N HIS A 24 0.23 5.50 7.99
CA HIS A 24 1.70 5.40 8.08
C HIS A 24 2.36 6.78 8.12
N ARG A 25 1.90 7.67 7.25
CA ARG A 25 2.43 9.04 7.12
C ARG A 25 2.14 9.89 8.35
N ALA A 26 0.92 9.81 8.87
CA ALA A 26 0.50 10.59 10.04
C ALA A 26 1.22 10.12 11.33
N VAL A 27 1.35 8.80 11.52
CA VAL A 27 2.07 8.22 12.66
C VAL A 27 3.53 8.66 12.64
N LEU A 28 4.18 8.63 11.48
CA LEU A 28 5.57 9.06 11.34
C LEU A 28 5.73 10.57 11.56
N ALA A 29 4.86 11.40 10.96
CA ALA A 29 4.88 12.85 11.15
C ALA A 29 4.69 13.24 12.62
N LEU A 30 3.75 12.58 13.30
CA LEU A 30 3.49 12.84 14.72
C LEU A 30 4.67 12.43 15.62
N MET A 31 5.35 11.32 15.29
CA MET A 31 6.58 10.92 16.02
C MET A 31 7.68 11.97 15.90
N LEU A 32 7.86 12.55 14.72
CA LEU A 32 8.89 13.58 14.45
C LEU A 32 8.52 14.95 15.02
N ALA A 33 7.24 15.15 15.35
CA ALA A 33 6.74 16.47 15.74
C ALA A 33 7.08 16.85 17.19
N GLN A 34 7.26 18.14 17.39
CA GLN A 34 7.27 18.76 18.72
C GLN A 34 5.84 19.09 19.16
N GLY A 35 5.58 18.94 20.48
CA GLY A 35 4.27 19.13 21.08
C GLY A 35 3.43 17.85 21.12
N GLU A 36 2.15 18.01 21.43
CA GLU A 36 1.18 16.92 21.52
C GLU A 36 0.16 16.99 20.39
N GLY A 37 -0.28 15.85 19.91
CA GLY A 37 -1.30 15.74 18.89
C GLY A 37 -1.95 14.36 18.91
N LYS A 38 -3.17 14.27 18.41
CA LYS A 38 -3.98 13.06 18.41
C LYS A 38 -4.40 12.66 17.01
N LEU A 39 -4.26 11.37 16.70
CA LEU A 39 -4.86 10.78 15.50
C LEU A 39 -6.22 10.19 15.84
N SER A 40 -7.26 10.64 15.16
CA SER A 40 -8.63 10.13 15.26
C SER A 40 -8.98 9.27 14.04
N ASN A 41 -9.97 8.40 14.16
CA ASN A 41 -10.35 7.41 13.15
C ASN A 41 -9.17 6.49 12.77
N LEU A 42 -8.40 6.05 13.77
CA LEU A 42 -7.24 5.20 13.57
C LEU A 42 -7.66 3.72 13.53
N ALA A 43 -7.63 3.11 12.35
CA ALA A 43 -7.75 1.66 12.20
C ALA A 43 -6.36 1.03 12.28
N VAL A 44 -6.16 0.18 13.29
CA VAL A 44 -4.88 -0.50 13.50
C VAL A 44 -4.89 -1.83 12.76
N SER A 45 -4.22 -1.86 11.62
CA SER A 45 -3.88 -3.08 10.88
C SER A 45 -2.51 -3.60 11.32
N GLU A 46 -2.15 -4.82 10.91
CA GLU A 46 -0.82 -5.38 11.23
C GLU A 46 0.32 -4.48 10.73
N ASP A 47 0.19 -3.92 9.52
CA ASP A 47 1.18 -2.99 8.97
C ASP A 47 1.28 -1.69 9.78
N ILE A 48 0.16 -1.17 10.26
CA ILE A 48 0.13 0.05 11.09
C ILE A 48 0.70 -0.23 12.48
N GLN A 49 0.39 -1.37 13.07
CA GLN A 49 0.98 -1.78 14.34
C GLN A 49 2.52 -1.84 14.23
N ALA A 50 3.05 -2.48 13.17
CA ALA A 50 4.49 -2.52 12.93
C ALA A 50 5.10 -1.12 12.84
N THR A 51 4.41 -0.16 12.18
CA THR A 51 4.89 1.23 12.14
C THR A 51 4.88 1.88 13.51
N GLN A 52 3.83 1.70 14.31
CA GLN A 52 3.74 2.26 15.66
C GLN A 52 4.83 1.70 16.56
N ASP A 53 5.09 0.40 16.51
CA ASP A 53 6.13 -0.27 17.31
C ASP A 53 7.52 0.22 16.91
N CYS A 54 7.82 0.29 15.61
CA CYS A 54 9.09 0.83 15.10
C CYS A 54 9.29 2.29 15.48
N VAL A 55 8.23 3.11 15.40
CA VAL A 55 8.26 4.53 15.80
C VAL A 55 8.55 4.67 17.30
N ALA A 56 7.94 3.83 18.14
CA ALA A 56 8.21 3.81 19.58
C ALA A 56 9.65 3.39 19.88
N ALA A 57 10.15 2.35 19.21
CA ALA A 57 11.53 1.90 19.32
C ALA A 57 12.53 2.98 18.86
N LEU A 58 12.25 3.64 17.76
CA LEU A 58 13.08 4.72 17.24
C LEU A 58 13.10 5.94 18.20
N LYS A 59 11.98 6.29 18.81
CA LYS A 59 11.87 7.40 19.75
C LYS A 59 12.61 7.10 21.05
N SER A 60 12.46 5.91 21.61
CA SER A 60 13.13 5.49 22.85
C SER A 60 14.59 5.09 22.64
N GLY A 61 14.97 4.65 21.45
CA GLY A 61 16.24 3.99 21.18
C GLY A 61 16.30 2.54 21.69
N GLN A 62 15.14 1.93 22.03
CA GLN A 62 15.07 0.58 22.58
C GLN A 62 13.99 -0.25 21.84
N PRO A 63 14.20 -1.55 21.66
CA PRO A 63 15.43 -2.29 22.02
C PRO A 63 16.62 -1.88 21.14
N ALA A 64 17.81 -1.80 21.70
CA ALA A 64 19.03 -1.49 20.99
C ALA A 64 19.94 -2.73 20.85
N GLN A 65 20.70 -2.79 19.78
CA GLN A 65 21.75 -3.78 19.56
C GLN A 65 23.08 -3.35 20.27
N ALA A 66 24.11 -4.19 20.19
CA ALA A 66 25.40 -3.93 20.85
C ALA A 66 26.09 -2.64 20.38
N ASP A 67 25.80 -2.17 19.17
CA ASP A 67 26.28 -0.91 18.60
C ASP A 67 25.44 0.32 19.02
N GLY A 68 24.40 0.12 19.82
CA GLY A 68 23.50 1.18 20.30
C GLY A 68 22.39 1.58 19.32
N LEU A 69 22.35 0.99 18.11
CA LEU A 69 21.29 1.27 17.14
C LEU A 69 19.99 0.52 17.49
N PRO A 70 18.82 1.12 17.27
CA PRO A 70 17.53 0.49 17.54
C PRO A 70 17.25 -0.70 16.63
N LEU A 71 16.56 -1.72 17.17
CA LEU A 71 16.01 -2.83 16.41
C LEU A 71 14.56 -2.50 16.04
N LEU A 72 14.26 -2.55 14.76
CA LEU A 72 13.00 -2.15 14.13
C LEU A 72 12.37 -3.34 13.38
N ASP A 73 11.41 -4.03 14.01
CA ASP A 73 10.65 -5.09 13.34
C ASP A 73 9.54 -4.49 12.49
N CYS A 74 9.76 -4.46 11.17
CA CYS A 74 8.83 -3.90 10.21
C CYS A 74 7.67 -4.85 9.85
N GLY A 75 7.59 -6.05 10.46
CA GLY A 75 6.58 -7.04 10.12
C GLY A 75 6.65 -7.43 8.66
N GLU A 76 5.57 -7.25 7.90
CA GLU A 76 5.56 -7.41 6.45
C GLU A 76 5.37 -6.08 5.70
N SER A 77 5.45 -4.95 6.42
CA SER A 77 5.14 -3.62 5.92
C SER A 77 6.31 -2.99 5.14
N GLY A 78 6.19 -2.94 3.82
CA GLY A 78 7.14 -2.24 2.96
C GLY A 78 7.15 -0.73 3.19
N SER A 79 6.03 -0.13 3.60
CA SER A 79 5.97 1.29 3.95
C SER A 79 6.76 1.58 5.21
N THR A 80 6.61 0.75 6.25
CA THR A 80 7.36 0.88 7.50
C THR A 80 8.86 0.83 7.23
N LEU A 81 9.33 -0.21 6.55
CA LEU A 81 10.74 -0.39 6.24
C LEU A 81 11.31 0.81 5.45
N ARG A 82 10.69 1.14 4.31
CA ARG A 82 11.26 2.16 3.40
C ARG A 82 11.13 3.58 3.91
N PHE A 83 10.11 3.89 4.69
CA PHE A 83 9.97 5.21 5.30
C PHE A 83 10.97 5.41 6.43
N LEU A 84 11.18 4.36 7.26
CA LEU A 84 12.00 4.50 8.45
C LEU A 84 13.51 4.41 8.19
N ILE A 85 13.97 3.80 7.12
CA ILE A 85 15.41 3.74 6.81
C ILE A 85 16.06 5.14 6.82
N PRO A 86 15.65 6.11 5.98
CA PRO A 86 16.28 7.44 6.02
C PRO A 86 15.92 8.23 7.28
N VAL A 87 14.74 8.01 7.88
CA VAL A 87 14.36 8.66 9.14
C VAL A 87 15.25 8.18 10.29
N ALA A 88 15.53 6.88 10.40
CA ALA A 88 16.43 6.33 11.41
C ALA A 88 17.86 6.89 11.27
N LEU A 89 18.34 7.02 10.02
CA LEU A 89 19.62 7.68 9.74
C LEU A 89 19.62 9.13 10.24
N ALA A 90 18.55 9.89 9.99
CA ALA A 90 18.46 11.30 10.39
C ALA A 90 18.36 11.50 11.92
N VAL A 91 17.68 10.60 12.64
CA VAL A 91 17.37 10.80 14.08
C VAL A 91 18.24 9.97 15.02
N ARG A 92 18.84 8.87 14.56
CA ARG A 92 19.64 7.92 15.38
C ARG A 92 20.96 7.49 14.75
N GLY A 93 21.28 7.97 13.55
CA GLY A 93 22.45 7.52 12.80
C GLY A 93 22.28 6.12 12.21
N GLY A 94 21.06 5.54 12.22
CA GLY A 94 20.76 4.26 11.63
C GLY A 94 19.84 3.37 12.44
N GLY A 95 19.78 2.08 12.07
CA GLY A 95 18.98 1.06 12.73
C GLY A 95 19.19 -0.32 12.16
N HIS A 96 18.73 -1.32 12.89
CA HIS A 96 18.61 -2.72 12.47
C HIS A 96 17.17 -3.00 12.11
N PHE A 97 16.92 -3.36 10.87
CA PHE A 97 15.57 -3.60 10.34
C PHE A 97 15.37 -5.09 10.12
N THR A 98 14.30 -5.63 10.67
CA THR A 98 13.86 -7.00 10.43
C THR A 98 12.48 -7.01 9.83
N GLY A 99 12.10 -8.16 9.27
CA GLY A 99 10.78 -8.33 8.68
C GLY A 99 10.46 -9.79 8.45
N ARG A 100 9.21 -10.05 8.11
CA ARG A 100 8.66 -11.39 7.85
C ARG A 100 8.15 -11.49 6.42
N GLY A 101 7.77 -12.72 6.02
CA GLY A 101 7.28 -12.99 4.67
C GLY A 101 8.33 -12.59 3.64
N ARG A 102 7.90 -11.95 2.57
CA ARG A 102 8.79 -11.50 1.48
C ARG A 102 9.44 -10.13 1.71
N LEU A 103 9.22 -9.48 2.88
CA LEU A 103 9.63 -8.09 3.05
C LEU A 103 11.12 -7.86 2.80
N MET A 104 11.97 -8.72 3.37
CA MET A 104 13.42 -8.59 3.26
C MET A 104 13.98 -9.00 1.88
N GLU A 105 13.17 -9.67 1.06
CA GLU A 105 13.50 -10.04 -0.33
C GLU A 105 13.10 -8.97 -1.34
N ARG A 106 12.23 -8.03 -0.92
CA ARG A 106 11.74 -6.96 -1.81
C ARG A 106 12.88 -6.02 -2.18
N PRO A 107 12.99 -5.62 -3.48
CA PRO A 107 14.13 -4.81 -3.95
C PRO A 107 14.30 -3.50 -3.18
N GLN A 108 15.53 -3.21 -2.75
CA GLN A 108 15.96 -1.97 -2.11
C GLN A 108 16.98 -1.20 -2.97
N GLY A 109 17.16 -1.58 -4.23
CA GLY A 109 18.19 -1.05 -5.13
C GLY A 109 18.31 0.48 -5.16
N PRO A 110 17.23 1.27 -5.18
CA PRO A 110 17.33 2.74 -5.12
C PRO A 110 18.06 3.25 -3.87
N TYR A 111 17.78 2.69 -2.68
CA TYR A 111 18.48 3.09 -1.46
C TYR A 111 19.89 2.54 -1.37
N ILE A 112 20.14 1.29 -1.79
CA ILE A 112 21.48 0.70 -1.77
C ILE A 112 22.44 1.61 -2.51
N ARG A 113 22.18 1.92 -3.79
CA ARG A 113 23.05 2.78 -4.60
C ARG A 113 23.22 4.17 -3.98
N LEU A 114 22.10 4.79 -3.57
CA LEU A 114 22.10 6.13 -3.01
C LEU A 114 22.94 6.24 -1.73
N PHE A 115 22.83 5.26 -0.83
CA PHE A 115 23.50 5.30 0.45
C PHE A 115 24.97 4.83 0.38
N GLU A 116 25.29 3.88 -0.51
CA GLU A 116 26.68 3.52 -0.82
C GLU A 116 27.48 4.72 -1.35
N GLU A 117 26.91 5.50 -2.28
CA GLU A 117 27.52 6.73 -2.81
C GLU A 117 27.76 7.78 -1.71
N LYS A 118 26.99 7.75 -0.64
CA LYS A 118 27.12 8.67 0.52
C LYS A 118 27.95 8.10 1.66
N GLY A 119 28.57 6.91 1.49
CA GLY A 119 29.37 6.26 2.53
C GLY A 119 28.58 5.76 3.73
N ILE A 120 27.25 5.56 3.58
CA ILE A 120 26.40 4.98 4.60
C ILE A 120 26.51 3.46 4.51
N LEU A 121 26.75 2.81 5.65
CA LEU A 121 26.80 1.36 5.75
C LEU A 121 25.43 0.77 5.37
N TRP A 122 25.45 -0.19 4.46
CA TRP A 122 24.31 -1.02 4.12
C TRP A 122 24.74 -2.49 4.18
N ASN A 123 24.27 -3.21 5.16
CA ASN A 123 24.57 -4.63 5.32
C ASN A 123 23.29 -5.43 5.56
N GLN A 124 23.02 -6.40 4.70
CA GLN A 124 21.87 -7.29 4.86
C GLN A 124 22.36 -8.72 5.07
N GLU A 125 22.18 -9.24 6.28
CA GLU A 125 22.65 -10.55 6.68
C GLU A 125 21.69 -11.21 7.65
N GLY A 126 21.47 -12.54 7.52
CA GLY A 126 20.63 -13.30 8.44
C GLY A 126 19.18 -12.82 8.56
N GLY A 127 18.61 -12.20 7.50
CA GLY A 127 17.26 -11.65 7.53
C GLY A 127 17.13 -10.28 8.24
N CYS A 128 18.27 -9.70 8.64
CA CYS A 128 18.35 -8.37 9.22
C CYS A 128 19.08 -7.42 8.26
N LEU A 129 18.56 -6.22 8.08
CA LEU A 129 19.21 -5.13 7.38
C LEU A 129 19.75 -4.14 8.39
N THR A 130 21.06 -3.92 8.40
CA THR A 130 21.72 -2.87 9.17
C THR A 130 22.02 -1.70 8.24
N VAL A 131 21.54 -0.52 8.60
CA VAL A 131 21.88 0.74 7.93
C VAL A 131 22.45 1.69 8.97
N ALA A 132 23.66 2.20 8.75
CA ALA A 132 24.33 3.05 9.73
C ALA A 132 25.21 4.11 9.06
N GLY A 133 25.19 5.33 9.59
CA GLY A 133 25.98 6.45 9.10
C GLY A 133 25.28 7.77 9.32
N GLN A 134 25.89 8.83 8.84
CA GLN A 134 25.35 10.17 8.95
C GLN A 134 24.68 10.58 7.63
N LEU A 135 23.41 10.97 7.71
CA LEU A 135 22.71 11.54 6.56
C LEU A 135 23.05 13.02 6.45
N GLU A 136 23.68 13.42 5.36
CA GLU A 136 24.13 14.79 5.12
C GLU A 136 23.20 15.53 4.15
N PRO A 137 23.04 16.87 4.28
CA PRO A 137 22.37 17.67 3.25
C PRO A 137 23.01 17.50 1.89
N GLY A 138 22.23 17.62 0.81
CA GLY A 138 22.77 17.53 -0.54
C GLY A 138 21.81 16.94 -1.55
N VAL A 139 22.37 16.40 -2.66
CA VAL A 139 21.60 15.81 -3.75
C VAL A 139 21.36 14.33 -3.51
N TYR A 140 20.10 13.91 -3.73
CA TYR A 140 19.59 12.55 -3.61
C TYR A 140 18.94 12.14 -4.94
N ALA A 141 19.70 11.50 -5.81
CA ALA A 141 19.22 11.06 -7.13
C ALA A 141 18.72 9.63 -7.08
N LEU A 142 17.45 9.41 -7.48
CA LEU A 142 16.85 8.09 -7.49
C LEU A 142 15.76 7.97 -8.57
N PRO A 143 15.44 6.74 -9.04
CA PRO A 143 14.38 6.56 -10.03
C PRO A 143 13.00 6.82 -9.45
N GLY A 144 12.15 7.54 -10.19
CA GLY A 144 10.77 7.85 -9.84
C GLY A 144 9.78 6.71 -10.15
N ASN A 145 10.19 5.71 -10.93
CA ASN A 145 9.34 4.65 -11.45
C ASN A 145 9.48 3.28 -10.74
N VAL A 146 10.27 3.19 -9.66
CA VAL A 146 10.43 1.93 -8.91
C VAL A 146 9.41 1.86 -7.78
N SER A 147 9.45 2.80 -6.84
CA SER A 147 8.47 2.92 -5.77
C SER A 147 8.48 4.31 -5.16
N SER A 148 7.29 4.91 -5.01
CA SER A 148 7.11 6.17 -4.29
C SER A 148 7.52 6.13 -2.82
N GLN A 149 7.67 4.92 -2.24
CA GLN A 149 8.05 4.75 -0.84
C GLN A 149 9.49 5.23 -0.56
N PHE A 150 10.40 5.09 -1.52
CA PHE A 150 11.78 5.61 -1.40
C PHE A 150 11.79 7.14 -1.33
N ILE A 151 11.00 7.78 -2.18
CA ILE A 151 10.85 9.25 -2.19
C ILE A 151 10.22 9.71 -0.88
N THR A 152 9.17 9.03 -0.42
CA THR A 152 8.47 9.35 0.84
C THR A 152 9.41 9.30 2.04
N GLY A 153 10.23 8.27 2.17
CA GLY A 153 11.19 8.17 3.29
C GLY A 153 12.17 9.33 3.32
N LEU A 154 12.73 9.71 2.17
CA LEU A 154 13.62 10.88 2.07
C LEU A 154 12.88 12.18 2.40
N LEU A 155 11.66 12.38 1.91
CA LEU A 155 10.86 13.57 2.20
C LEU A 155 10.57 13.74 3.70
N TYR A 156 10.51 12.66 4.49
CA TYR A 156 10.39 12.73 5.95
C TYR A 156 11.71 13.03 6.65
N ALA A 157 12.81 12.53 6.14
CA ALA A 157 14.12 12.64 6.79
C ALA A 157 14.83 13.96 6.50
N LEU A 158 14.85 14.39 5.23
CA LEU A 158 15.66 15.53 4.77
C LEU A 158 15.31 16.87 5.44
N PRO A 159 14.04 17.18 5.78
CA PRO A 159 13.72 18.43 6.50
C PRO A 159 14.44 18.58 7.85
N LEU A 160 14.84 17.46 8.48
CA LEU A 160 15.52 17.45 9.79
C LEU A 160 17.00 17.79 9.70
N LEU A 161 17.60 17.77 8.52
CA LEU A 161 19.04 17.96 8.31
C LEU A 161 19.43 19.44 8.47
N PRO A 162 20.71 19.75 8.80
CA PRO A 162 21.16 21.11 9.07
C PRO A 162 21.35 21.99 7.82
N GLY A 163 20.91 21.54 6.66
CA GLY A 163 20.97 22.26 5.40
C GLY A 163 20.00 21.73 4.37
N ASP A 164 19.87 22.46 3.27
CA ASP A 164 18.93 22.14 2.19
C ASP A 164 19.36 20.89 1.41
N SER A 165 18.38 20.15 0.96
CA SER A 165 18.59 18.95 0.14
C SER A 165 17.71 18.99 -1.11
N ARG A 166 18.12 18.25 -2.13
CA ARG A 166 17.38 18.12 -3.38
C ARG A 166 17.19 16.64 -3.71
N ILE A 167 15.95 16.24 -3.91
CA ILE A 167 15.60 14.92 -4.47
C ILE A 167 15.50 15.10 -5.99
N VAL A 168 16.32 14.36 -6.75
CA VAL A 168 16.32 14.37 -8.21
C VAL A 168 15.78 13.05 -8.72
N LEU A 169 14.73 13.09 -9.53
CA LEU A 169 14.12 11.91 -10.13
C LEU A 169 14.80 11.63 -11.47
N THR A 170 15.45 10.48 -11.58
CA THR A 170 16.20 10.09 -12.80
C THR A 170 15.30 9.45 -13.86
N THR A 171 14.03 9.16 -13.51
CA THR A 171 12.99 8.67 -14.40
C THR A 171 11.65 9.36 -14.06
N PRO A 172 10.65 9.33 -14.94
CA PRO A 172 9.32 9.89 -14.64
C PRO A 172 8.74 9.33 -13.34
N LEU A 173 8.03 10.19 -12.60
CA LEU A 173 7.39 9.81 -11.35
C LEU A 173 6.13 8.97 -11.61
N GLU A 174 6.15 7.75 -11.13
CA GLU A 174 4.97 6.89 -11.06
C GLU A 174 4.38 6.86 -9.63
N SER A 175 3.10 6.51 -9.54
CA SER A 175 2.37 6.55 -8.24
C SER A 175 2.43 7.93 -7.57
N ARG A 176 2.28 8.99 -8.37
CA ARG A 176 2.35 10.37 -7.90
C ARG A 176 1.40 10.64 -6.74
N GLY A 177 0.19 10.09 -6.76
CA GLY A 177 -0.79 10.27 -5.70
C GLY A 177 -0.29 9.87 -4.30
N TYR A 178 0.64 8.90 -4.20
CA TYR A 178 1.26 8.55 -2.92
C TYR A 178 2.30 9.58 -2.46
N VAL A 179 3.01 10.22 -3.40
CA VAL A 179 3.91 11.34 -3.09
C VAL A 179 3.08 12.58 -2.70
N ASP A 180 1.99 12.84 -3.40
CA ASP A 180 1.08 13.96 -3.08
C ASP A 180 0.48 13.80 -1.68
N MET A 181 0.10 12.58 -1.26
CA MET A 181 -0.27 12.29 0.14
C MET A 181 0.85 12.60 1.13
N THR A 182 2.10 12.34 0.76
CA THR A 182 3.25 12.67 1.60
C THR A 182 3.40 14.19 1.72
N LEU A 183 3.36 14.92 0.62
CA LEU A 183 3.47 16.37 0.60
C LEU A 183 2.33 17.06 1.37
N ASP A 184 1.09 16.56 1.23
CA ASP A 184 -0.04 17.05 2.01
C ASP A 184 0.16 16.82 3.52
N MET A 185 0.64 15.62 3.91
CA MET A 185 0.91 15.34 5.32
C MET A 185 2.03 16.22 5.88
N LEU A 186 3.13 16.37 5.15
CA LEU A 186 4.24 17.25 5.54
C LEU A 186 3.77 18.70 5.74
N ARG A 187 2.99 19.23 4.79
CA ARG A 187 2.39 20.55 4.88
C ARG A 187 1.50 20.71 6.12
N ARG A 188 0.70 19.68 6.44
CA ARG A 188 -0.14 19.66 7.66
C ARG A 188 0.71 19.74 8.92
N PHE A 189 1.88 19.14 8.96
CA PHE A 189 2.83 19.20 10.08
C PHE A 189 3.85 20.33 9.96
N ASN A 190 3.52 21.38 9.17
CA ASN A 190 4.31 22.61 8.98
C ASN A 190 5.69 22.40 8.34
N ILE A 191 5.85 21.36 7.53
CA ILE A 191 7.06 21.11 6.73
C ILE A 191 6.84 21.63 5.31
N LYS A 192 7.82 22.38 4.82
CA LYS A 192 7.83 22.93 3.47
C LYS A 192 8.69 22.08 2.57
N VAL A 193 8.14 21.74 1.40
CA VAL A 193 8.82 21.07 0.30
C VAL A 193 8.40 21.78 -0.98
N GLU A 194 9.33 22.10 -1.85
CA GLU A 194 9.06 22.77 -3.12
C GLU A 194 9.18 21.77 -4.26
N ALA A 195 8.10 21.59 -5.01
CA ALA A 195 8.14 20.79 -6.22
C ALA A 195 8.99 21.46 -7.30
N GLN A 196 9.87 20.70 -7.93
CA GLN A 196 10.72 21.12 -9.05
C GLN A 196 10.34 20.29 -10.30
N GLU A 197 10.81 20.68 -11.46
CA GLU A 197 10.53 19.97 -12.71
C GLU A 197 11.03 18.50 -12.65
N ASP A 198 12.20 18.29 -12.05
CA ASP A 198 12.87 17.00 -11.96
C ASP A 198 12.85 16.38 -10.54
N GLY A 199 12.02 16.90 -9.63
CA GLY A 199 11.96 16.36 -8.27
C GLY A 199 11.50 17.35 -7.21
N PHE A 200 12.26 17.48 -6.10
CA PHE A 200 11.86 18.25 -4.94
C PHE A 200 13.05 18.96 -4.30
N LEU A 201 12.89 20.24 -4.00
CA LEU A 201 13.76 20.96 -3.07
C LEU A 201 13.19 20.84 -1.67
N VAL A 202 14.02 20.41 -0.73
CA VAL A 202 13.66 20.19 0.67
C VAL A 202 14.55 21.08 1.54
N PRO A 203 14.03 22.25 1.97
CA PRO A 203 14.75 23.07 2.94
C PRO A 203 15.05 22.31 4.22
N GLY A 204 16.22 22.47 4.77
CA GLY A 204 16.65 21.86 6.02
C GLY A 204 16.26 22.67 7.25
N ASN A 205 16.76 22.26 8.43
CA ASN A 205 16.51 22.92 9.73
C ASN A 205 15.01 23.12 10.04
N GLN A 206 14.13 22.25 9.52
CA GLN A 206 12.72 22.33 9.79
C GLN A 206 12.30 21.50 11.00
N THR A 207 11.23 21.91 11.63
CA THR A 207 10.67 21.25 12.80
C THR A 207 9.21 20.90 12.54
N TYR A 208 8.88 19.61 12.67
CA TYR A 208 7.50 19.15 12.61
C TYR A 208 6.70 19.69 13.79
N GLN A 209 5.50 20.19 13.54
CA GLN A 209 4.59 20.69 14.56
C GLN A 209 3.44 19.73 14.75
N ALA A 210 3.26 19.23 15.98
CA ALA A 210 2.18 18.31 16.30
C ALA A 210 0.81 18.97 16.14
N ARG A 211 -0.18 18.15 15.76
CA ARG A 211 -1.57 18.57 15.62
C ARG A 211 -2.52 17.39 15.72
N ASP A 212 -3.76 17.69 16.04
CA ASP A 212 -4.85 16.75 15.91
C ASP A 212 -5.20 16.55 14.44
N LEU A 213 -5.38 15.29 14.06
CA LEU A 213 -5.72 14.91 12.70
C LEU A 213 -6.72 13.77 12.70
N THR A 214 -7.80 13.93 11.94
CA THR A 214 -8.73 12.84 11.62
C THR A 214 -8.31 12.20 10.30
N LEU A 215 -8.06 10.89 10.35
CA LEU A 215 -7.68 10.12 9.17
C LEU A 215 -8.89 9.87 8.27
N GLU A 216 -8.70 9.96 6.96
CA GLU A 216 -9.74 9.71 5.97
C GLU A 216 -9.98 8.21 5.79
N ALA A 217 -11.18 7.84 5.34
CA ALA A 217 -11.46 6.47 4.91
C ALA A 217 -10.62 6.08 3.68
N ASP A 218 -10.31 4.79 3.58
CA ASP A 218 -9.38 4.23 2.59
C ASP A 218 -10.02 4.01 1.23
N TRP A 219 -9.63 4.80 0.24
CA TRP A 219 -10.06 4.60 -1.14
C TRP A 219 -9.56 3.28 -1.74
N SER A 220 -8.40 2.78 -1.31
CA SER A 220 -7.88 1.48 -1.75
C SER A 220 -8.74 0.32 -1.23
N GLY A 221 -9.18 0.39 0.04
CA GLY A 221 -10.11 -0.57 0.62
C GLY A 221 -11.51 -0.45 0.02
N ALA A 222 -11.99 0.78 -0.19
CA ALA A 222 -13.28 1.06 -0.83
C ALA A 222 -13.38 0.47 -2.25
N ALA A 223 -12.25 0.39 -2.98
CA ALA A 223 -12.23 -0.11 -4.35
C ALA A 223 -12.76 -1.55 -4.48
N PHE A 224 -12.66 -2.37 -3.44
CA PHE A 224 -13.23 -3.72 -3.42
C PHE A 224 -14.77 -3.68 -3.37
N TRP A 225 -15.35 -2.73 -2.67
CA TRP A 225 -16.81 -2.54 -2.64
C TRP A 225 -17.32 -1.92 -3.95
N TYR A 226 -16.54 -1.03 -4.60
CA TYR A 226 -16.81 -0.62 -5.96
C TYR A 226 -16.82 -1.81 -6.93
N ALA A 227 -15.86 -2.70 -6.79
CA ALA A 227 -15.82 -3.93 -7.60
C ALA A 227 -17.03 -4.82 -7.29
N ALA A 228 -17.40 -5.03 -6.02
CA ALA A 228 -18.63 -5.77 -5.67
C ALA A 228 -19.88 -5.18 -6.36
N ASN A 229 -20.03 -3.85 -6.34
CA ASN A 229 -21.14 -3.17 -7.00
C ASN A 229 -21.12 -3.36 -8.52
N PHE A 230 -19.93 -3.40 -9.13
CA PHE A 230 -19.79 -3.71 -10.56
C PHE A 230 -20.27 -5.13 -10.89
N LEU A 231 -20.09 -6.06 -9.96
CA LEU A 231 -20.54 -7.46 -10.08
C LEU A 231 -22.02 -7.67 -9.72
N GLY A 232 -22.75 -6.61 -9.36
CA GLY A 232 -24.18 -6.66 -9.09
C GLY A 232 -24.58 -6.51 -7.62
N ALA A 233 -23.66 -6.26 -6.71
CA ALA A 233 -23.95 -5.89 -5.33
C ALA A 233 -24.62 -4.50 -5.24
N GLN A 234 -25.18 -4.18 -4.07
CA GLN A 234 -25.82 -2.91 -3.74
C GLN A 234 -25.24 -2.35 -2.44
N VAL A 235 -23.95 -2.05 -2.45
CA VAL A 235 -23.23 -1.55 -1.28
C VAL A 235 -23.17 -0.02 -1.33
N ASP A 236 -23.72 0.64 -0.30
CA ASP A 236 -23.55 2.08 -0.06
C ASP A 236 -22.22 2.31 0.66
N ILE A 237 -21.26 2.89 -0.04
CA ILE A 237 -19.90 3.12 0.46
C ILE A 237 -19.84 4.51 1.10
N GLN A 238 -19.79 4.56 2.43
CA GLN A 238 -19.88 5.79 3.21
C GLN A 238 -18.51 6.28 3.70
N GLY A 239 -18.43 7.56 4.10
CA GLY A 239 -17.28 8.15 4.78
C GLY A 239 -16.08 8.50 3.87
N LEU A 240 -16.20 8.28 2.57
CA LEU A 240 -15.15 8.66 1.62
C LEU A 240 -15.13 10.19 1.40
N ASN A 241 -13.93 10.77 1.41
CA ASN A 241 -13.74 12.17 1.03
C ASN A 241 -13.55 12.27 -0.50
N PRO A 242 -14.49 12.91 -1.24
CA PRO A 242 -14.38 13.04 -2.69
C PRO A 242 -13.22 13.93 -3.12
N ASP A 243 -12.75 14.83 -2.23
CA ASP A 243 -11.63 15.74 -2.50
C ASP A 243 -10.29 15.22 -1.94
N SER A 244 -10.25 13.93 -1.55
CA SER A 244 -9.06 13.29 -1.01
C SER A 244 -7.89 13.33 -1.99
N VAL A 245 -6.68 13.51 -1.46
CA VAL A 245 -5.42 13.39 -2.21
C VAL A 245 -5.02 11.91 -2.46
N GLN A 246 -5.77 10.94 -1.95
CA GLN A 246 -5.52 9.52 -2.20
C GLN A 246 -5.65 9.21 -3.70
N GLY A 247 -4.55 8.72 -4.32
CA GLY A 247 -4.53 8.42 -5.76
C GLY A 247 -5.56 7.38 -6.19
N ASP A 248 -5.88 6.43 -5.31
CA ASP A 248 -6.84 5.35 -5.55
C ASP A 248 -8.30 5.83 -5.63
N ARG A 249 -8.58 7.11 -5.34
CA ARG A 249 -9.86 7.75 -5.70
C ARG A 249 -10.20 7.60 -7.18
N GLN A 250 -9.21 7.36 -8.02
CA GLN A 250 -9.40 7.07 -9.45
C GLN A 250 -10.33 5.87 -9.72
N ILE A 251 -10.58 4.99 -8.72
CA ILE A 251 -11.54 3.89 -8.88
C ILE A 251 -12.89 4.37 -9.40
N GLY A 252 -13.38 5.54 -8.98
CA GLY A 252 -14.63 6.11 -9.46
C GLY A 252 -14.65 6.37 -10.97
N THR A 253 -13.55 6.90 -11.51
CA THR A 253 -13.39 7.13 -12.96
C THR A 253 -13.18 5.82 -13.72
N LEU A 254 -12.35 4.94 -13.20
CA LEU A 254 -12.01 3.65 -13.83
C LEU A 254 -13.20 2.69 -13.83
N TYR A 255 -14.08 2.75 -12.82
CA TYR A 255 -15.35 2.04 -12.78
C TYR A 255 -16.17 2.31 -14.05
N TRP A 256 -16.42 3.59 -14.35
CA TRP A 256 -17.21 3.99 -15.52
C TRP A 256 -16.50 3.72 -16.84
N LYS A 257 -15.16 3.72 -16.84
CA LYS A 257 -14.40 3.31 -18.02
C LYS A 257 -14.58 1.82 -18.31
N LEU A 258 -14.55 0.97 -17.29
CA LEU A 258 -14.78 -0.47 -17.41
C LEU A 258 -16.24 -0.84 -17.69
N ALA A 259 -17.21 -0.03 -17.27
CA ALA A 259 -18.62 -0.25 -17.54
C ALA A 259 -18.97 -0.16 -19.05
N ARG A 260 -18.12 0.45 -19.86
CA ARG A 260 -18.31 0.52 -21.32
C ARG A 260 -17.85 -0.78 -21.98
N PRO A 261 -18.63 -1.37 -22.90
CA PRO A 261 -18.22 -2.59 -23.59
C PRO A 261 -17.06 -2.32 -24.58
N GLY A 262 -16.43 -3.42 -25.05
CA GLY A 262 -15.34 -3.36 -26.04
C GLY A 262 -13.94 -3.47 -25.42
N ALA A 263 -12.92 -3.23 -26.23
CA ALA A 263 -11.52 -3.28 -25.77
C ALA A 263 -11.14 -1.99 -25.04
N VAL A 264 -10.36 -2.13 -23.97
CA VAL A 264 -9.90 -0.97 -23.16
C VAL A 264 -8.53 -1.26 -22.57
N ASP A 265 -7.65 -0.25 -22.61
CA ASP A 265 -6.38 -0.24 -21.89
C ASP A 265 -6.53 0.58 -20.58
N ILE A 266 -6.04 0.01 -19.49
CA ILE A 266 -5.96 0.65 -18.18
C ILE A 266 -4.49 0.76 -17.78
N ASP A 267 -4.02 1.99 -17.64
CA ASP A 267 -2.66 2.27 -17.17
C ASP A 267 -2.61 2.19 -15.64
N LEU A 268 -1.77 1.29 -15.12
CA LEU A 268 -1.58 1.07 -13.69
C LEU A 268 -0.37 1.84 -13.10
N SER A 269 0.34 2.62 -13.90
CA SER A 269 1.51 3.37 -13.42
C SER A 269 1.19 4.30 -12.24
N GLN A 270 -0.02 4.86 -12.20
CA GLN A 270 -0.43 5.79 -11.15
C GLN A 270 -1.25 5.17 -10.02
N CYS A 271 -1.85 3.99 -10.24
CA CYS A 271 -2.74 3.34 -9.26
C CYS A 271 -2.53 1.81 -9.18
N PRO A 272 -1.30 1.35 -8.90
CA PRO A 272 -0.99 -0.09 -8.92
C PRO A 272 -1.80 -0.91 -7.90
N ASP A 273 -2.24 -0.29 -6.81
CA ASP A 273 -3.00 -0.96 -5.76
C ASP A 273 -4.48 -1.18 -6.15
N LEU A 274 -4.95 -0.52 -7.22
CA LEU A 274 -6.26 -0.79 -7.80
C LEU A 274 -6.27 -2.00 -8.76
N ALA A 275 -5.12 -2.59 -9.09
CA ALA A 275 -5.06 -3.72 -10.02
C ALA A 275 -5.99 -4.89 -9.62
N PRO A 276 -6.00 -5.40 -8.37
CA PRO A 276 -6.87 -6.51 -8.00
C PRO A 276 -8.37 -6.21 -8.12
N PRO A 277 -8.93 -5.11 -7.55
CA PRO A 277 -10.35 -4.82 -7.71
C PRO A 277 -10.73 -4.51 -9.16
N LEU A 278 -9.87 -3.85 -9.95
CA LEU A 278 -10.13 -3.63 -11.38
C LEU A 278 -10.08 -4.92 -12.18
N ALA A 279 -9.20 -5.86 -11.82
CA ALA A 279 -9.08 -7.14 -12.51
C ALA A 279 -10.35 -8.01 -12.35
N VAL A 280 -10.95 -8.06 -11.16
CA VAL A 280 -12.20 -8.79 -10.98
C VAL A 280 -13.35 -8.15 -11.74
N MET A 281 -13.40 -6.82 -11.84
CA MET A 281 -14.37 -6.12 -12.70
C MET A 281 -14.12 -6.47 -14.18
N ALA A 282 -12.86 -6.49 -14.61
CA ALA A 282 -12.46 -6.82 -15.97
C ALA A 282 -12.80 -8.27 -16.35
N ALA A 283 -12.78 -9.18 -15.39
CA ALA A 283 -13.08 -10.60 -15.62
C ALA A 283 -14.52 -10.87 -16.06
N VAL A 284 -15.47 -9.98 -15.72
CA VAL A 284 -16.92 -10.18 -16.02
C VAL A 284 -17.51 -9.12 -16.96
N ARG A 285 -16.75 -8.09 -17.35
CA ARG A 285 -17.27 -7.07 -18.26
C ARG A 285 -17.30 -7.56 -19.72
N LYS A 286 -18.17 -6.99 -20.56
CA LYS A 286 -18.21 -7.31 -21.99
C LYS A 286 -17.04 -6.69 -22.74
N GLY A 287 -16.06 -7.51 -23.12
CA GLY A 287 -14.90 -7.12 -23.92
C GLY A 287 -13.57 -7.48 -23.29
N THR A 288 -12.49 -6.99 -23.86
CA THR A 288 -11.12 -7.24 -23.42
C THR A 288 -10.59 -6.04 -22.65
N THR A 289 -9.97 -6.29 -21.51
CA THR A 289 -9.24 -5.27 -20.74
C THR A 289 -7.76 -5.65 -20.74
N ARG A 290 -6.91 -4.71 -21.12
CA ARG A 290 -5.47 -4.83 -20.99
C ARG A 290 -4.97 -3.82 -19.96
N PHE A 291 -4.40 -4.32 -18.88
CA PHE A 291 -3.67 -3.53 -17.91
C PHE A 291 -2.24 -3.37 -18.41
N VAL A 292 -1.76 -2.13 -18.47
CA VAL A 292 -0.43 -1.77 -18.97
C VAL A 292 0.37 -1.04 -17.90
N ASN A 293 1.70 -0.95 -18.05
CA ASN A 293 2.62 -0.38 -17.07
C ASN A 293 2.45 -1.06 -15.70
N ALA A 294 2.33 -2.38 -15.71
CA ALA A 294 1.95 -3.20 -14.57
C ALA A 294 3.14 -3.97 -13.95
N GLY A 295 4.36 -3.87 -14.50
CA GLY A 295 5.54 -4.64 -14.08
C GLY A 295 5.90 -4.47 -12.60
N ARG A 296 5.65 -3.29 -12.01
CA ARG A 296 5.87 -3.07 -10.58
C ARG A 296 4.99 -3.92 -9.66
N LEU A 297 3.90 -4.48 -10.15
CA LEU A 297 3.05 -5.40 -9.40
C LEU A 297 3.81 -6.67 -8.98
N ARG A 298 4.85 -7.06 -9.72
CA ARG A 298 5.71 -8.22 -9.38
C ARG A 298 6.52 -8.02 -8.09
N MET A 299 6.74 -6.77 -7.69
CA MET A 299 7.54 -6.39 -6.51
C MET A 299 6.70 -6.09 -5.26
N LYS A 300 5.42 -6.46 -5.26
CA LYS A 300 4.50 -6.24 -4.14
C LYS A 300 4.58 -7.40 -3.12
N GLU A 301 3.61 -7.53 -2.24
CA GLU A 301 3.49 -8.57 -1.22
C GLU A 301 3.51 -9.98 -1.85
N SER A 302 2.93 -10.11 -3.01
CA SER A 302 3.07 -11.24 -3.95
C SER A 302 3.55 -10.72 -5.31
N ASP A 303 3.89 -11.60 -6.26
CA ASP A 303 3.88 -11.21 -7.67
C ASP A 303 2.42 -11.03 -8.10
N ARG A 304 1.89 -9.81 -7.95
CA ARG A 304 0.47 -9.54 -8.18
C ARG A 304 0.02 -9.75 -9.60
N LEU A 305 0.88 -9.62 -10.61
CA LEU A 305 0.53 -9.97 -11.99
C LEU A 305 0.16 -11.45 -12.09
N GLU A 306 1.04 -12.31 -11.60
CA GLU A 306 0.84 -13.76 -11.63
C GLU A 306 -0.29 -14.20 -10.69
N THR A 307 -0.34 -13.63 -9.47
CA THR A 307 -1.34 -14.06 -8.48
C THR A 307 -2.75 -13.61 -8.84
N ILE A 308 -2.95 -12.42 -9.42
CA ILE A 308 -4.25 -11.99 -9.96
C ILE A 308 -4.70 -12.95 -11.07
N ALA A 309 -3.84 -13.19 -12.07
CA ALA A 309 -4.18 -14.06 -13.19
C ALA A 309 -4.49 -15.48 -12.73
N ARG A 310 -3.65 -16.07 -11.88
CA ARG A 310 -3.84 -17.42 -11.35
C ARG A 310 -5.14 -17.54 -10.55
N THR A 311 -5.41 -16.59 -9.66
CA THR A 311 -6.60 -16.59 -8.83
C THR A 311 -7.87 -16.47 -9.67
N LEU A 312 -7.92 -15.50 -10.59
CA LEU A 312 -9.09 -15.31 -11.44
C LEU A 312 -9.28 -16.46 -12.45
N SER A 313 -8.20 -17.02 -13.00
CA SER A 313 -8.28 -18.20 -13.88
C SER A 313 -8.80 -19.44 -13.13
N ALA A 314 -8.40 -19.63 -11.87
CA ALA A 314 -8.93 -20.72 -11.03
C ALA A 314 -10.43 -20.57 -10.75
N LEU A 315 -10.95 -19.33 -10.81
CA LEU A 315 -12.38 -19.03 -10.70
C LEU A 315 -13.10 -19.01 -12.07
N GLY A 316 -12.44 -19.38 -13.16
CA GLY A 316 -13.05 -19.49 -14.49
C GLY A 316 -12.86 -18.27 -15.39
N ALA A 317 -12.11 -17.25 -14.98
CA ALA A 317 -11.79 -16.12 -15.85
C ALA A 317 -10.75 -16.48 -16.92
N LYS A 318 -10.71 -15.69 -17.99
CA LYS A 318 -9.69 -15.78 -19.04
C LYS A 318 -8.65 -14.70 -18.85
N ALA A 319 -7.51 -15.05 -18.28
CA ALA A 319 -6.42 -14.14 -17.99
C ALA A 319 -5.12 -14.56 -18.69
N GLN A 320 -4.39 -13.58 -19.21
CA GLN A 320 -3.08 -13.77 -19.83
C GLN A 320 -2.09 -12.75 -19.26
N VAL A 321 -0.97 -13.24 -18.74
CA VAL A 321 0.12 -12.42 -18.19
C VAL A 321 1.18 -12.19 -19.24
N GLY A 322 1.60 -10.92 -19.40
CA GLY A 322 2.80 -10.52 -20.12
C GLY A 322 3.90 -10.06 -19.17
N GLU A 323 4.98 -9.53 -19.72
CA GLU A 323 6.10 -9.02 -18.91
C GLU A 323 5.65 -7.84 -18.02
N ASP A 324 4.97 -6.87 -18.61
CA ASP A 324 4.47 -5.62 -17.99
C ASP A 324 2.97 -5.42 -18.21
N THR A 325 2.23 -6.49 -18.49
CA THR A 325 0.80 -6.41 -18.81
C THR A 325 0.02 -7.58 -18.23
N LEU A 326 -1.27 -7.34 -17.99
CA LEU A 326 -2.26 -8.38 -17.71
C LEU A 326 -3.46 -8.14 -18.61
N THR A 327 -3.85 -9.15 -19.38
CA THR A 327 -5.03 -9.08 -20.26
C THR A 327 -6.12 -10.00 -19.72
N LEU A 328 -7.33 -9.49 -19.62
CA LEU A 328 -8.52 -10.23 -19.22
C LEU A 328 -9.59 -10.12 -20.32
N GLU A 329 -10.12 -11.27 -20.71
CA GLU A 329 -11.33 -11.34 -21.54
C GLU A 329 -12.52 -11.58 -20.62
N GLY A 330 -13.54 -10.73 -20.73
CA GLY A 330 -14.72 -10.84 -19.90
C GLY A 330 -15.52 -12.12 -20.19
N VAL A 331 -15.99 -12.76 -19.12
CA VAL A 331 -16.90 -13.91 -19.16
C VAL A 331 -18.25 -13.51 -18.59
N ASP A 332 -19.30 -14.25 -18.90
CA ASP A 332 -20.65 -13.93 -18.42
C ASP A 332 -20.78 -14.14 -16.89
N HIS A 333 -20.02 -15.08 -16.32
CA HIS A 333 -19.98 -15.40 -14.90
C HIS A 333 -18.65 -16.11 -14.57
N LEU A 334 -18.31 -16.12 -13.32
CA LEU A 334 -17.24 -16.94 -12.76
C LEU A 334 -17.81 -18.26 -12.23
N GLU A 335 -16.97 -19.31 -12.22
CA GLU A 335 -17.45 -20.63 -11.79
C GLU A 335 -17.39 -20.78 -10.26
N GLY A 336 -16.35 -20.33 -9.61
CA GLY A 336 -16.01 -20.59 -8.21
C GLY A 336 -14.87 -21.57 -8.08
N GLY A 337 -14.51 -21.97 -6.84
CA GLY A 337 -13.43 -22.91 -6.59
C GLY A 337 -12.53 -22.53 -5.42
N THR A 338 -11.38 -23.19 -5.31
CA THR A 338 -10.40 -22.96 -4.25
C THR A 338 -9.22 -22.14 -4.78
N VAL A 339 -8.88 -21.07 -4.08
CA VAL A 339 -7.79 -20.15 -4.40
C VAL A 339 -6.92 -19.89 -3.18
N ASP A 340 -5.68 -19.49 -3.42
CA ASP A 340 -4.72 -19.10 -2.39
C ASP A 340 -4.67 -17.57 -2.29
N GLY A 341 -4.85 -17.03 -1.09
CA GLY A 341 -4.66 -15.60 -0.79
C GLY A 341 -3.22 -15.12 -0.96
N CYS A 342 -2.26 -16.03 -1.13
CA CYS A 342 -0.85 -15.76 -1.42
C CYS A 342 -0.17 -14.84 -0.40
N ASN A 343 -0.66 -14.87 0.84
CA ASN A 343 -0.25 -13.94 1.90
C ASN A 343 -0.36 -12.46 1.47
N ASP A 344 -1.25 -12.15 0.51
CA ASP A 344 -1.51 -10.81 -0.01
C ASP A 344 -2.98 -10.44 0.22
N HIS A 345 -3.20 -9.47 1.10
CA HIS A 345 -4.53 -9.01 1.49
C HIS A 345 -5.41 -8.60 0.30
N ARG A 346 -4.81 -8.03 -0.76
CA ARG A 346 -5.54 -7.58 -1.94
C ARG A 346 -5.99 -8.76 -2.82
N ILE A 347 -5.22 -9.84 -2.84
CA ILE A 347 -5.60 -11.07 -3.55
C ILE A 347 -6.74 -11.76 -2.80
N ALA A 348 -6.66 -11.86 -1.47
CA ALA A 348 -7.74 -12.43 -0.67
C ALA A 348 -9.05 -11.64 -0.79
N MET A 349 -8.98 -10.29 -0.71
CA MET A 349 -10.16 -9.42 -0.88
C MET A 349 -10.72 -9.48 -2.31
N MET A 350 -9.87 -9.57 -3.34
CA MET A 350 -10.29 -9.76 -4.74
C MET A 350 -11.07 -11.07 -4.91
N ALA A 351 -10.55 -12.15 -4.36
CA ALA A 351 -11.20 -13.46 -4.43
C ALA A 351 -12.55 -13.45 -3.68
N ALA A 352 -12.62 -12.78 -2.53
CA ALA A 352 -13.86 -12.62 -1.76
C ALA A 352 -14.93 -11.87 -2.57
N VAL A 353 -14.55 -10.76 -3.20
CA VAL A 353 -15.49 -9.98 -4.03
C VAL A 353 -15.88 -10.73 -5.29
N ALA A 354 -14.97 -11.53 -5.88
CA ALA A 354 -15.28 -12.35 -7.06
C ALA A 354 -16.45 -13.34 -6.79
N ALA A 355 -16.64 -13.78 -5.55
CA ALA A 355 -17.73 -14.68 -5.16
C ALA A 355 -19.13 -14.13 -5.51
N VAL A 356 -19.30 -12.80 -5.58
CA VAL A 356 -20.56 -12.16 -6.01
C VAL A 356 -20.95 -12.55 -7.45
N ALA A 357 -19.98 -12.84 -8.31
CA ALA A 357 -20.20 -13.23 -9.69
C ALA A 357 -20.00 -14.74 -9.94
N CYS A 358 -19.71 -15.53 -8.91
CA CYS A 358 -19.51 -16.98 -9.01
C CYS A 358 -20.82 -17.75 -8.91
N LYS A 359 -20.91 -18.90 -9.60
CA LYS A 359 -22.01 -19.86 -9.48
C LYS A 359 -21.83 -20.80 -8.29
N GLU A 360 -20.59 -21.18 -8.01
CA GLU A 360 -20.21 -22.11 -6.98
C GLU A 360 -19.41 -21.42 -5.88
N PRO A 361 -19.30 -22.00 -4.69
CA PRO A 361 -18.56 -21.42 -3.58
C PRO A 361 -17.10 -21.09 -3.91
N VAL A 362 -16.58 -20.05 -3.27
CA VAL A 362 -15.16 -19.67 -3.33
C VAL A 362 -14.51 -19.97 -2.00
N THR A 363 -13.51 -20.86 -1.99
CA THR A 363 -12.68 -21.12 -0.81
C THR A 363 -11.35 -20.41 -0.94
N ILE A 364 -11.01 -19.57 0.05
CA ILE A 364 -9.77 -18.79 0.08
C ILE A 364 -8.86 -19.36 1.18
N LEU A 365 -7.70 -19.87 0.79
CA LEU A 365 -6.66 -20.31 1.71
C LEU A 365 -5.85 -19.10 2.18
N GLY A 366 -5.47 -19.06 3.47
CA GLY A 366 -4.69 -17.96 4.03
C GLY A 366 -5.46 -16.63 4.11
N ALA A 367 -6.77 -16.68 4.31
CA ALA A 367 -7.67 -15.52 4.27
C ALA A 367 -7.45 -14.50 5.40
N GLU A 368 -6.68 -14.86 6.45
CA GLU A 368 -6.29 -13.95 7.55
C GLU A 368 -5.41 -12.77 7.08
N CYS A 369 -4.76 -12.89 5.93
CA CYS A 369 -3.88 -11.84 5.40
C CYS A 369 -4.57 -10.49 5.16
N VAL A 370 -5.91 -10.45 5.11
CA VAL A 370 -6.69 -9.18 5.04
C VAL A 370 -6.37 -8.24 6.21
N LYS A 371 -5.97 -8.78 7.37
CA LYS A 371 -5.60 -8.00 8.57
C LYS A 371 -4.43 -7.04 8.35
N LYS A 372 -3.62 -7.24 7.30
CA LYS A 372 -2.53 -6.32 6.93
C LYS A 372 -2.99 -4.92 6.54
N SER A 373 -4.24 -4.77 6.05
CA SER A 373 -4.77 -3.48 5.63
C SER A 373 -6.23 -3.24 5.98
N TYR A 374 -7.04 -4.29 6.12
CA TYR A 374 -8.46 -4.20 6.39
C TYR A 374 -8.88 -5.24 7.44
N PRO A 375 -8.56 -5.02 8.74
CA PRO A 375 -8.78 -6.02 9.79
C PRO A 375 -10.21 -6.51 9.91
N ARG A 376 -11.20 -5.61 9.68
CA ARG A 376 -12.63 -5.90 9.78
C ARG A 376 -13.27 -6.34 8.45
N PHE A 377 -12.48 -6.70 7.44
CA PHE A 377 -13.01 -7.03 6.11
C PHE A 377 -14.08 -8.14 6.16
N TRP A 378 -13.85 -9.21 6.91
CA TRP A 378 -14.79 -10.32 7.02
C TRP A 378 -16.04 -9.96 7.79
N GLU A 379 -15.93 -9.12 8.82
CA GLU A 379 -17.07 -8.59 9.57
C GLU A 379 -17.95 -7.74 8.65
N ASP A 380 -17.34 -6.81 7.91
CA ASP A 380 -18.06 -5.93 6.99
C ASP A 380 -18.69 -6.73 5.84
N TYR A 381 -17.97 -7.72 5.29
CA TYR A 381 -18.48 -8.62 4.24
C TYR A 381 -19.73 -9.39 4.72
N THR A 382 -19.69 -9.93 5.95
CA THR A 382 -20.80 -10.65 6.55
C THR A 382 -21.97 -9.70 6.89
N ALA A 383 -21.68 -8.50 7.40
CA ALA A 383 -22.70 -7.49 7.69
C ALA A 383 -23.45 -7.02 6.44
N LEU A 384 -22.81 -7.07 5.28
CA LEU A 384 -23.42 -6.81 3.97
C LEU A 384 -24.25 -8.00 3.44
N GLY A 385 -24.39 -9.08 4.22
CA GLY A 385 -25.18 -10.25 3.86
C GLY A 385 -24.37 -11.36 3.16
N GLY A 386 -23.06 -11.24 3.08
CA GLY A 386 -22.19 -12.30 2.57
C GLY A 386 -22.16 -13.50 3.52
N GLU A 387 -22.41 -14.70 2.99
CA GLU A 387 -22.34 -15.93 3.77
C GLU A 387 -20.92 -16.50 3.73
N VAL A 388 -20.21 -16.44 4.89
CA VAL A 388 -18.81 -16.81 5.04
C VAL A 388 -18.66 -17.89 6.10
N HIS A 389 -18.10 -19.04 5.73
CA HIS A 389 -17.81 -20.16 6.64
C HIS A 389 -16.30 -20.25 6.92
N GLY A 390 -15.94 -20.78 8.09
CA GLY A 390 -14.54 -20.98 8.49
C GLY A 390 -13.89 -19.75 9.16
N LEU A 391 -14.67 -18.72 9.46
CA LEU A 391 -14.20 -17.64 10.33
C LEU A 391 -14.02 -18.20 11.74
N ILE A 392 -12.81 -18.10 12.28
CA ILE A 392 -12.55 -18.45 13.68
C ILE A 392 -13.06 -17.28 14.52
N SER A 393 -14.07 -17.54 15.37
CA SER A 393 -14.50 -16.58 16.39
C SER A 393 -13.30 -16.29 17.30
N GLY A 394 -12.74 -15.09 17.24
CA GLY A 394 -11.66 -14.63 18.11
C GLY A 394 -12.18 -14.29 19.51
#